data_193fa2603b49b939d66de8c5a5811f3f
#
_entry.id   193fa2603b49b939d66de8c5a5811f3f
#
_cell.length_a   1.000
_cell.length_b   1.000
_cell.length_c   1.000
_cell.angle_alpha   90.00
_cell.angle_beta   90.00
_cell.angle_gamma   90.00
#
_symmetry.space_group_name_H-M   'P 1'
#
loop_
_entity.id
_entity.type
_entity.pdbx_description
1 polymer ?
#
loop_
_entity_poly.entity_id
_entity_poly.type
_entity_poly.pdbx_seq_one_letter_code
_entity_poly.pdbx_strand_id
1 'polypeptide(L)'
;MSELETFRAETRAWLEKNCPASIRTPMPEREMPWGGRNASYPNPDTKVWMDNMASKGWTAPTWPAEYGGGGLSKEENKILKEELARIKARPALTSFGLWMLGPALLEFANEEQKKKYIGEIVRGEIRWCQGYSEPGAGSDLAGLQTKAEDKGDHYLVNGQKVWTSYADQCDWIFCLVRTDNSVKHDGISFLLIDMDDAGVEARPIKLISGSSPFCETFLTDVKVPKENLVGELNKGWTIAKRLLEHERSMISGMGMGAGAASMGGMEAVAKENFGTDGDRIADPAIRNAIAEHKMDQQAFGLTMRRAGEQSKAGQGMGAAASMFKYYGTEVNKRRFELLLDVMGSQALGWEGEGFDSKELAVTRSWLRSKGNSIEGGTSEVQLNVIAKRVLGLPTA
;
A
#
# COMPACT_ATOMS: atom_id res chain seq x y z
N MET A 1 -20.05 -22.52 25.60
CA MET A 1 -19.07 -21.70 24.84
C MET A 1 -19.77 -20.40 24.44
N SER A 2 -19.11 -19.28 24.54
CA SER A 2 -19.65 -18.03 23.99
C SER A 2 -19.66 -18.10 22.45
N GLU A 3 -20.48 -17.26 21.80
CA GLU A 3 -20.52 -17.19 20.33
C GLU A 3 -19.14 -16.97 19.70
N LEU A 4 -18.32 -16.13 20.32
CA LEU A 4 -16.95 -15.86 19.87
C LEU A 4 -15.99 -17.06 20.09
N GLU A 5 -16.18 -17.88 21.11
CA GLU A 5 -15.41 -19.12 21.29
C GLU A 5 -15.79 -20.17 20.25
N THR A 6 -17.07 -20.28 19.92
CA THR A 6 -17.55 -21.15 18.85
C THR A 6 -17.00 -20.69 17.52
N PHE A 7 -17.10 -19.39 17.18
CA PHE A 7 -16.52 -18.82 15.98
C PHE A 7 -15.01 -19.08 15.86
N ARG A 8 -14.25 -18.95 16.97
CA ARG A 8 -12.82 -19.25 17.00
C ARG A 8 -12.53 -20.72 16.68
N ALA A 9 -13.28 -21.64 17.28
CA ALA A 9 -13.09 -23.07 17.05
C ALA A 9 -13.39 -23.46 15.59
N GLU A 10 -14.50 -22.95 15.03
CA GLU A 10 -14.89 -23.17 13.64
C GLU A 10 -13.87 -22.56 12.66
N THR A 11 -13.44 -21.30 12.91
CA THR A 11 -12.43 -20.62 12.12
C THR A 11 -11.13 -21.40 12.11
N ARG A 12 -10.66 -21.85 13.26
CA ARG A 12 -9.46 -22.67 13.40
C ARG A 12 -9.54 -23.95 12.57
N ALA A 13 -10.60 -24.72 12.76
CA ALA A 13 -10.81 -25.97 12.03
C ALA A 13 -10.88 -25.74 10.51
N TRP A 14 -11.55 -24.67 10.09
CA TRP A 14 -11.64 -24.33 8.68
C TRP A 14 -10.28 -23.94 8.09
N LEU A 15 -9.52 -23.10 8.77
CA LEU A 15 -8.19 -22.64 8.32
C LEU A 15 -7.21 -23.81 8.24
N GLU A 16 -7.22 -24.71 9.22
CA GLU A 16 -6.36 -25.90 9.22
C GLU A 16 -6.64 -26.83 8.04
N LYS A 17 -7.91 -26.96 7.68
CA LYS A 17 -8.36 -27.79 6.55
C LYS A 17 -8.09 -27.14 5.19
N ASN A 18 -8.25 -25.84 5.07
CA ASN A 18 -8.34 -25.16 3.78
C ASN A 18 -7.10 -24.30 3.41
N CYS A 19 -6.17 -24.06 4.36
CA CYS A 19 -4.93 -23.36 4.06
C CYS A 19 -3.85 -24.38 3.64
N PRO A 20 -3.38 -24.34 2.39
CA PRO A 20 -2.30 -25.25 1.95
C PRO A 20 -1.03 -25.08 2.77
N ALA A 21 -0.26 -26.17 2.92
CA ALA A 21 0.98 -26.14 3.71
C ALA A 21 2.04 -25.19 3.14
N SER A 22 2.13 -25.08 1.81
CA SER A 22 3.05 -24.15 1.13
C SER A 22 2.75 -22.68 1.39
N ILE A 23 1.50 -22.36 1.76
CA ILE A 23 1.04 -20.99 2.08
C ILE A 23 1.32 -20.62 3.55
N ARG A 24 1.78 -21.55 4.38
CA ARG A 24 2.15 -21.32 5.78
C ARG A 24 3.65 -21.05 5.98
N THR A 25 4.30 -20.53 4.95
CA THR A 25 5.73 -20.20 4.92
C THR A 25 5.94 -18.74 4.58
N PRO A 26 7.13 -18.15 4.80
CA PRO A 26 7.41 -16.79 4.34
C PRO A 26 7.11 -16.61 2.84
N MET A 27 6.51 -15.48 2.47
CA MET A 27 6.06 -15.22 1.10
C MET A 27 7.21 -14.65 0.25
N PRO A 28 7.64 -15.32 -0.82
CA PRO A 28 8.53 -14.71 -1.80
C PRO A 28 7.81 -13.58 -2.55
N GLU A 29 8.53 -12.52 -2.91
CA GLU A 29 7.96 -11.36 -3.62
C GLU A 29 7.26 -11.77 -4.93
N ARG A 30 7.85 -12.71 -5.67
CA ARG A 30 7.30 -13.24 -6.93
C ARG A 30 5.97 -14.00 -6.78
N GLU A 31 5.63 -14.40 -5.56
CA GLU A 31 4.39 -15.14 -5.24
C GLU A 31 3.32 -14.24 -4.62
N MET A 32 3.49 -12.91 -4.68
CA MET A 32 2.52 -11.96 -4.18
C MET A 32 1.16 -12.13 -4.88
N PRO A 33 0.05 -12.34 -4.15
CA PRO A 33 -1.26 -12.66 -4.74
C PRO A 33 -2.00 -11.38 -5.18
N TRP A 34 -1.58 -10.77 -6.29
CA TRP A 34 -2.19 -9.53 -6.77
C TRP A 34 -3.58 -9.69 -7.39
N GLY A 35 -3.94 -10.89 -7.87
CA GLY A 35 -5.16 -11.11 -8.63
C GLY A 35 -5.13 -10.45 -10.02
N GLY A 36 -6.31 -10.37 -10.65
CA GLY A 36 -6.49 -9.75 -11.97
C GLY A 36 -6.83 -10.73 -13.08
N ARG A 37 -7.30 -10.20 -14.23
CA ARG A 37 -7.70 -10.98 -15.42
C ARG A 37 -6.57 -11.86 -15.96
N ASN A 38 -5.34 -11.34 -15.93
CA ASN A 38 -4.15 -11.98 -16.47
C ASN A 38 -3.20 -12.48 -15.37
N ALA A 39 -3.71 -12.71 -14.15
CA ALA A 39 -2.89 -13.13 -13.03
C ALA A 39 -2.26 -14.51 -13.28
N SER A 40 -0.96 -14.64 -13.00
CA SER A 40 -0.27 -15.92 -12.95
C SER A 40 0.19 -16.23 -11.53
N TYR A 41 0.14 -17.48 -11.16
CA TYR A 41 0.47 -17.94 -9.81
C TYR A 41 1.61 -18.98 -9.89
N PRO A 42 2.88 -18.55 -9.68
CA PRO A 42 4.02 -19.49 -9.69
C PRO A 42 3.87 -20.66 -8.72
N ASN A 43 3.20 -20.39 -7.59
CA ASN A 43 2.73 -21.42 -6.67
C ASN A 43 1.21 -21.59 -6.85
N PRO A 44 0.71 -22.71 -7.39
CA PRO A 44 -0.73 -22.94 -7.60
C PRO A 44 -1.56 -22.86 -6.32
N ASP A 45 -0.99 -23.20 -5.17
CA ASP A 45 -1.65 -23.13 -3.87
C ASP A 45 -2.03 -21.69 -3.50
N THR A 46 -1.37 -20.68 -4.08
CA THR A 46 -1.73 -19.26 -3.91
C THR A 46 -3.14 -18.98 -4.43
N LYS A 47 -3.48 -19.51 -5.62
CA LYS A 47 -4.85 -19.37 -6.17
C LYS A 47 -5.86 -20.15 -5.35
N VAL A 48 -5.54 -21.39 -4.96
CA VAL A 48 -6.42 -22.21 -4.10
C VAL A 48 -6.71 -21.48 -2.79
N TRP A 49 -5.69 -20.90 -2.16
CA TRP A 49 -5.86 -20.16 -0.92
C TRP A 49 -6.71 -18.89 -1.11
N MET A 50 -6.47 -18.14 -2.18
CA MET A 50 -7.26 -16.96 -2.51
C MET A 50 -8.73 -17.32 -2.70
N ASP A 51 -9.04 -18.37 -3.47
CA ASP A 51 -10.41 -18.81 -3.72
C ASP A 51 -11.10 -19.30 -2.44
N ASN A 52 -10.40 -20.07 -1.61
CA ASN A 52 -10.91 -20.51 -0.33
C ASN A 52 -11.29 -19.33 0.56
N MET A 53 -10.41 -18.34 0.70
CA MET A 53 -10.68 -17.15 1.51
C MET A 53 -11.79 -16.28 0.91
N ALA A 54 -11.81 -16.12 -0.40
CA ALA A 54 -12.85 -15.38 -1.12
C ALA A 54 -14.22 -16.04 -0.97
N SER A 55 -14.31 -17.38 -0.96
CA SER A 55 -15.56 -18.11 -0.76
C SER A 55 -16.24 -17.83 0.59
N LYS A 56 -15.47 -17.38 1.57
CA LYS A 56 -15.92 -16.94 2.89
C LYS A 56 -16.07 -15.41 2.98
N GLY A 57 -15.74 -14.67 1.92
CA GLY A 57 -15.59 -13.22 1.97
C GLY A 57 -14.42 -12.74 2.85
N TRP A 58 -13.50 -13.64 3.24
CA TRP A 58 -12.42 -13.35 4.19
C TRP A 58 -11.19 -12.69 3.57
N THR A 59 -11.19 -12.43 2.27
CA THR A 59 -10.28 -11.47 1.63
C THR A 59 -10.62 -10.04 2.01
N ALA A 60 -11.92 -9.77 2.29
CA ALA A 60 -12.47 -8.51 2.80
C ALA A 60 -13.42 -8.78 4.00
N PRO A 61 -12.88 -9.26 5.14
CA PRO A 61 -13.68 -9.90 6.19
C PRO A 61 -14.75 -9.01 6.83
N THR A 62 -14.54 -7.70 6.89
CA THR A 62 -15.48 -6.76 7.51
C THR A 62 -16.38 -6.02 6.51
N TRP A 63 -16.27 -6.31 5.20
CA TRP A 63 -17.14 -5.70 4.22
C TRP A 63 -18.51 -6.37 4.20
N PRO A 64 -19.56 -5.67 3.72
CA PRO A 64 -20.92 -6.22 3.69
C PRO A 64 -20.98 -7.53 2.91
N ALA A 65 -21.66 -8.52 3.48
CA ALA A 65 -21.84 -9.85 2.87
C ALA A 65 -22.62 -9.78 1.56
N GLU A 66 -23.53 -8.82 1.42
CA GLU A 66 -24.34 -8.60 0.21
C GLU A 66 -23.52 -8.27 -1.04
N TYR A 67 -22.29 -7.75 -0.86
CA TYR A 67 -21.33 -7.48 -1.95
C TYR A 67 -20.21 -8.52 -1.99
N GLY A 68 -20.29 -9.61 -1.24
CA GLY A 68 -19.31 -10.69 -1.21
C GLY A 68 -18.23 -10.57 -0.13
N GLY A 69 -18.31 -9.59 0.76
CA GLY A 69 -17.47 -9.50 1.95
C GLY A 69 -17.85 -10.52 3.02
N GLY A 70 -17.04 -10.63 4.06
CA GLY A 70 -17.26 -11.60 5.15
C GLY A 70 -18.36 -11.20 6.15
N GLY A 71 -18.75 -9.93 6.20
CA GLY A 71 -19.75 -9.42 7.15
C GLY A 71 -19.34 -9.55 8.62
N LEU A 72 -18.05 -9.80 8.90
CA LEU A 72 -17.58 -10.07 10.26
C LEU A 72 -17.60 -8.80 11.13
N SER A 73 -17.97 -8.97 12.39
CA SER A 73 -17.78 -7.98 13.42
C SER A 73 -16.28 -7.68 13.66
N LYS A 74 -15.99 -6.62 14.41
CA LYS A 74 -14.60 -6.28 14.78
C LYS A 74 -13.95 -7.39 15.60
N GLU A 75 -14.70 -8.02 16.48
CA GLU A 75 -14.29 -9.10 17.37
C GLU A 75 -13.98 -10.38 16.57
N GLU A 76 -14.87 -10.77 15.66
CA GLU A 76 -14.66 -11.91 14.78
C GLU A 76 -13.47 -11.71 13.83
N ASN A 77 -13.34 -10.53 13.24
CA ASN A 77 -12.18 -10.18 12.41
C ASN A 77 -10.86 -10.23 13.21
N LYS A 78 -10.87 -9.84 14.48
CA LYS A 78 -9.71 -10.00 15.36
C LYS A 78 -9.36 -11.47 15.54
N ILE A 79 -10.35 -12.31 15.80
CA ILE A 79 -10.18 -13.77 15.94
C ILE A 79 -9.61 -14.36 14.63
N LEU A 80 -10.17 -14.02 13.48
CA LEU A 80 -9.67 -14.48 12.19
C LEU A 80 -8.19 -14.12 11.99
N LYS A 81 -7.80 -12.88 12.30
CA LYS A 81 -6.39 -12.45 12.21
C LYS A 81 -5.46 -13.23 13.16
N GLU A 82 -5.90 -13.50 14.37
CA GLU A 82 -5.15 -14.28 15.36
C GLU A 82 -4.95 -15.73 14.88
N GLU A 83 -5.98 -16.36 14.34
CA GLU A 83 -5.90 -17.74 13.84
C GLU A 83 -5.07 -17.84 12.55
N LEU A 84 -5.14 -16.85 11.65
CA LEU A 84 -4.25 -16.75 10.48
C LEU A 84 -2.78 -16.62 10.89
N ALA A 85 -2.50 -15.77 11.88
CA ALA A 85 -1.16 -15.59 12.42
C ALA A 85 -0.63 -16.87 13.11
N ARG A 86 -1.50 -17.60 13.83
CA ARG A 86 -1.17 -18.86 14.51
C ARG A 86 -0.63 -19.90 13.53
N ILE A 87 -1.26 -20.04 12.37
CA ILE A 87 -0.82 -20.97 11.31
C ILE A 87 0.20 -20.37 10.36
N LYS A 88 0.63 -19.12 10.58
CA LYS A 88 1.55 -18.37 9.70
C LYS A 88 1.07 -18.27 8.26
N ALA A 89 -0.25 -18.17 8.06
CA ALA A 89 -0.82 -18.04 6.72
C ALA A 89 -0.38 -16.75 6.05
N ARG A 90 0.00 -16.86 4.77
CA ARG A 90 0.26 -15.71 3.92
C ARG A 90 -1.03 -14.93 3.64
N PRO A 91 -0.98 -13.63 3.31
CA PRO A 91 -2.12 -12.91 2.77
C PRO A 91 -2.72 -13.65 1.57
N ALA A 92 -4.03 -13.78 1.54
CA ALA A 92 -4.73 -14.49 0.46
C ALA A 92 -4.85 -13.63 -0.81
N LEU A 93 -4.94 -12.32 -0.64
CA LEU A 93 -5.05 -11.35 -1.73
C LEU A 93 -4.38 -10.04 -1.33
N THR A 94 -3.63 -9.47 -2.25
CA THR A 94 -2.99 -8.16 -2.17
C THR A 94 -3.55 -7.30 -3.29
N SER A 95 -4.22 -6.18 -2.98
CA SER A 95 -4.89 -5.38 -4.02
C SER A 95 -5.15 -3.96 -3.56
N PHE A 96 -4.89 -2.98 -4.43
CA PHE A 96 -5.37 -1.61 -4.24
C PHE A 96 -6.91 -1.53 -4.21
N GLY A 97 -7.58 -2.50 -4.82
CA GLY A 97 -9.02 -2.68 -4.68
C GLY A 97 -9.43 -2.88 -3.22
N LEU A 98 -8.71 -3.72 -2.47
CA LEU A 98 -9.01 -4.00 -1.06
C LEU A 98 -8.65 -2.83 -0.12
N TRP A 99 -7.52 -2.16 -0.37
CA TRP A 99 -6.98 -1.23 0.62
C TRP A 99 -7.42 0.21 0.39
N MET A 100 -7.72 0.57 -0.85
CA MET A 100 -7.95 1.96 -1.27
C MET A 100 -9.31 2.15 -1.91
N LEU A 101 -9.54 1.48 -3.05
CA LEU A 101 -10.73 1.72 -3.86
C LEU A 101 -12.01 1.17 -3.23
N GLY A 102 -12.00 -0.07 -2.74
CA GLY A 102 -13.19 -0.72 -2.23
C GLY A 102 -13.85 0.01 -1.07
N PRO A 103 -13.10 0.45 -0.04
CA PRO A 103 -13.67 1.32 1.00
C PRO A 103 -14.32 2.59 0.44
N ALA A 104 -13.71 3.22 -0.59
CA ALA A 104 -14.28 4.38 -1.25
C ALA A 104 -15.53 4.03 -2.07
N LEU A 105 -15.55 2.89 -2.77
CA LEU A 105 -16.74 2.42 -3.48
C LEU A 105 -17.89 2.12 -2.53
N LEU A 106 -17.63 1.49 -1.39
CA LEU A 106 -18.65 1.23 -0.37
C LEU A 106 -19.30 2.51 0.16
N GLU A 107 -18.54 3.60 0.23
CA GLU A 107 -19.01 4.91 0.73
C GLU A 107 -19.68 5.76 -0.37
N PHE A 108 -19.14 5.81 -1.59
CA PHE A 108 -19.53 6.79 -2.62
C PHE A 108 -20.16 6.20 -3.87
N ALA A 109 -19.99 4.91 -4.15
CA ALA A 109 -20.53 4.30 -5.36
C ALA A 109 -22.03 4.04 -5.26
N ASN A 110 -22.71 3.99 -6.41
CA ASN A 110 -24.09 3.55 -6.48
C ASN A 110 -24.19 2.02 -6.35
N GLU A 111 -25.43 1.51 -6.19
CA GLU A 111 -25.65 0.08 -5.93
C GLU A 111 -25.19 -0.83 -7.10
N GLU A 112 -25.32 -0.38 -8.34
CA GLU A 112 -24.88 -1.12 -9.52
C GLU A 112 -23.36 -1.26 -9.55
N GLN A 113 -22.65 -0.16 -9.27
CA GLN A 113 -21.18 -0.15 -9.17
C GLN A 113 -20.70 -1.03 -8.01
N LYS A 114 -21.34 -0.96 -6.84
CA LYS A 114 -20.98 -1.81 -5.69
C LYS A 114 -21.15 -3.30 -6.04
N LYS A 115 -22.29 -3.68 -6.60
CA LYS A 115 -22.55 -5.07 -7.01
C LYS A 115 -21.57 -5.57 -8.06
N LYS A 116 -21.19 -4.71 -9.03
CA LYS A 116 -20.26 -5.06 -10.08
C LYS A 116 -18.83 -5.21 -9.54
N TYR A 117 -18.29 -4.19 -8.88
CA TYR A 117 -16.85 -4.11 -8.59
C TYR A 117 -16.45 -4.71 -7.24
N ILE A 118 -17.30 -4.61 -6.19
CA ILE A 118 -16.89 -5.09 -4.86
C ILE A 118 -16.71 -6.60 -4.84
N GLY A 119 -17.63 -7.36 -5.46
CA GLY A 119 -17.51 -8.82 -5.55
C GLY A 119 -16.26 -9.25 -6.32
N GLU A 120 -15.96 -8.61 -7.46
CA GLU A 120 -14.77 -8.90 -8.27
C GLU A 120 -13.47 -8.57 -7.51
N ILE A 121 -13.45 -7.48 -6.73
CA ILE A 121 -12.33 -7.12 -5.85
C ILE A 121 -12.11 -8.21 -4.79
N VAL A 122 -13.19 -8.64 -4.13
CA VAL A 122 -13.13 -9.66 -3.06
C VAL A 122 -12.60 -11.00 -3.60
N ARG A 123 -13.03 -11.39 -4.80
CA ARG A 123 -12.57 -12.64 -5.44
C ARG A 123 -11.21 -12.54 -6.12
N GLY A 124 -10.61 -11.33 -6.17
CA GLY A 124 -9.32 -11.11 -6.82
C GLY A 124 -9.38 -11.30 -8.34
N GLU A 125 -10.55 -11.11 -8.95
CA GLU A 125 -10.77 -11.23 -10.40
C GLU A 125 -10.30 -10.00 -11.17
N ILE A 126 -10.14 -8.88 -10.48
CA ILE A 126 -9.83 -7.57 -11.06
C ILE A 126 -8.69 -6.90 -10.28
N ARG A 127 -7.65 -6.48 -10.98
CA ARG A 127 -6.50 -5.76 -10.42
C ARG A 127 -6.61 -4.27 -10.74
N TRP A 128 -6.47 -3.44 -9.71
CA TRP A 128 -6.62 -2.00 -9.80
C TRP A 128 -5.29 -1.26 -9.67
N CYS A 129 -5.14 -0.14 -10.37
CA CYS A 129 -4.12 0.86 -10.11
C CYS A 129 -4.71 2.26 -9.91
N GLN A 130 -3.89 3.17 -9.38
CA GLN A 130 -4.29 4.53 -9.02
C GLN A 130 -3.75 5.55 -10.03
N GLY A 131 -4.63 6.30 -10.68
CA GLY A 131 -4.31 7.36 -11.62
C GLY A 131 -4.52 8.74 -11.02
N TYR A 132 -3.63 9.17 -10.12
CA TYR A 132 -3.73 10.47 -9.44
C TYR A 132 -2.73 11.47 -9.99
N SER A 133 -1.44 11.27 -9.67
CA SER A 133 -0.36 12.20 -10.01
C SER A 133 -0.18 12.36 -11.51
N GLU A 134 0.22 13.55 -11.91
CA GLU A 134 0.62 13.89 -13.28
C GLU A 134 2.01 14.52 -13.26
N PRO A 135 2.72 14.60 -14.40
CA PRO A 135 4.04 15.23 -14.45
C PRO A 135 4.06 16.66 -13.84
N GLY A 136 2.97 17.41 -14.00
CA GLY A 136 2.80 18.77 -13.43
C GLY A 136 1.98 18.84 -12.15
N ALA A 137 1.45 17.74 -11.61
CA ALA A 137 0.54 17.72 -10.48
C ALA A 137 0.81 16.55 -9.53
N GLY A 138 1.77 16.72 -8.63
CA GLY A 138 2.09 15.79 -7.55
C GLY A 138 1.63 16.34 -6.20
N SER A 139 2.48 17.14 -5.54
CA SER A 139 2.12 17.78 -4.25
C SER A 139 0.90 18.71 -4.36
N ASP A 140 0.79 19.48 -5.45
CA ASP A 140 -0.44 20.19 -5.83
C ASP A 140 -1.31 19.31 -6.75
N LEU A 141 -1.83 18.23 -6.18
CA LEU A 141 -2.65 17.26 -6.92
C LEU A 141 -3.89 17.90 -7.55
N ALA A 142 -4.45 18.93 -6.90
CA ALA A 142 -5.61 19.65 -7.44
C ALA A 142 -5.30 20.45 -8.71
N GLY A 143 -4.04 20.56 -9.10
CA GLY A 143 -3.58 21.13 -10.36
C GLY A 143 -3.64 20.19 -11.56
N LEU A 144 -4.17 18.95 -11.39
CA LEU A 144 -4.27 17.95 -12.44
C LEU A 144 -4.99 18.47 -13.71
N GLN A 145 -4.54 17.99 -14.88
CA GLN A 145 -4.99 18.46 -16.19
C GLN A 145 -5.60 17.34 -17.06
N THR A 146 -5.50 16.07 -16.69
CA THR A 146 -6.15 14.97 -17.43
C THR A 146 -7.62 15.31 -17.61
N LYS A 147 -8.03 15.57 -18.85
CA LYS A 147 -9.35 16.10 -19.17
C LYS A 147 -10.34 14.99 -19.43
N ALA A 148 -11.57 15.14 -19.00
CA ALA A 148 -12.70 14.30 -19.34
C ALA A 148 -13.82 15.18 -19.92
N GLU A 149 -13.99 15.13 -21.25
CA GLU A 149 -15.04 15.86 -21.95
C GLU A 149 -16.33 15.04 -21.97
N ASP A 150 -17.42 15.67 -21.61
CA ASP A 150 -18.76 15.09 -21.75
C ASP A 150 -19.18 15.03 -23.22
N LYS A 151 -19.41 13.82 -23.73
CA LYS A 151 -19.90 13.55 -25.11
C LYS A 151 -21.35 13.06 -25.15
N GLY A 152 -22.06 13.20 -24.05
CA GLY A 152 -23.46 12.76 -23.90
C GLY A 152 -23.55 11.36 -23.29
N ASP A 153 -23.22 10.33 -24.02
CA ASP A 153 -23.26 8.93 -23.60
C ASP A 153 -21.98 8.44 -22.90
N HIS A 154 -20.84 9.14 -23.09
CA HIS A 154 -19.56 8.80 -22.49
C HIS A 154 -18.74 10.05 -22.15
N TYR A 155 -17.66 9.87 -21.40
CA TYR A 155 -16.58 10.85 -21.24
C TYR A 155 -15.44 10.49 -22.21
N LEU A 156 -14.92 11.46 -22.95
CA LEU A 156 -13.70 11.35 -23.74
C LEU A 156 -12.53 11.82 -22.89
N VAL A 157 -11.64 10.89 -22.52
CA VAL A 157 -10.55 11.17 -21.58
C VAL A 157 -9.22 11.28 -22.30
N ASN A 158 -8.52 12.40 -22.04
CA ASN A 158 -7.19 12.68 -22.58
C ASN A 158 -6.27 13.24 -21.51
N GLY A 159 -5.05 12.68 -21.40
CA GLY A 159 -4.04 13.15 -20.46
C GLY A 159 -2.95 12.13 -20.17
N GLN A 160 -2.17 12.41 -19.14
CA GLN A 160 -1.08 11.55 -18.71
C GLN A 160 -1.05 11.46 -17.17
N LYS A 161 -0.98 10.24 -16.65
CA LYS A 161 -0.69 9.96 -15.24
C LYS A 161 0.74 9.47 -15.09
N VAL A 162 1.32 9.68 -13.90
CA VAL A 162 2.68 9.25 -13.57
C VAL A 162 2.71 8.61 -12.18
N TRP A 163 3.69 7.77 -11.93
CA TRP A 163 3.83 7.00 -10.70
C TRP A 163 2.68 6.03 -10.45
N THR A 164 2.00 5.60 -11.51
CA THR A 164 0.91 4.63 -11.46
C THR A 164 1.48 3.25 -11.15
N SER A 165 1.26 2.76 -9.92
CA SER A 165 1.84 1.50 -9.45
C SER A 165 1.31 0.32 -10.24
N TYR A 166 2.21 -0.44 -10.88
CA TYR A 166 1.93 -1.67 -11.62
C TYR A 166 0.87 -1.53 -12.72
N ALA A 167 0.70 -0.34 -13.33
CA ALA A 167 -0.33 -0.10 -14.33
C ALA A 167 -0.22 -1.04 -15.55
N ASP A 168 0.99 -1.46 -15.89
CA ASP A 168 1.31 -2.45 -16.93
C ASP A 168 0.79 -3.87 -16.65
N GLN A 169 0.26 -4.10 -15.44
CA GLN A 169 -0.25 -5.39 -14.98
C GLN A 169 -1.66 -5.27 -14.38
N CYS A 170 -2.29 -4.11 -14.50
CA CYS A 170 -3.61 -3.85 -13.93
C CYS A 170 -4.70 -3.89 -14.98
N ASP A 171 -5.89 -4.30 -14.57
CA ASP A 171 -7.07 -4.40 -15.44
C ASP A 171 -7.85 -3.09 -15.48
N TRP A 172 -7.81 -2.34 -14.38
CA TRP A 172 -8.55 -1.10 -14.22
C TRP A 172 -7.74 -0.04 -13.48
N ILE A 173 -8.00 1.23 -13.83
CA ILE A 173 -7.45 2.38 -13.12
C ILE A 173 -8.58 3.24 -12.52
N PHE A 174 -8.48 3.57 -11.25
CA PHE A 174 -9.32 4.60 -10.66
C PHE A 174 -8.60 5.95 -10.77
N CYS A 175 -9.23 6.88 -11.50
CA CYS A 175 -8.56 8.04 -12.04
C CYS A 175 -9.24 9.34 -11.62
N LEU A 176 -8.44 10.33 -11.18
CA LEU A 176 -8.89 11.71 -11.04
C LEU A 176 -8.77 12.43 -12.38
N VAL A 177 -9.86 13.06 -12.81
CA VAL A 177 -9.93 13.76 -14.09
C VAL A 177 -10.51 15.15 -13.91
N ARG A 178 -10.17 16.05 -14.81
CA ARG A 178 -10.69 17.41 -14.89
C ARG A 178 -11.94 17.43 -15.76
N THR A 179 -13.08 17.68 -15.15
CA THR A 179 -14.38 17.83 -15.84
C THR A 179 -14.85 19.27 -15.94
N ASP A 180 -14.31 20.16 -15.05
CA ASP A 180 -14.54 21.60 -15.10
C ASP A 180 -13.24 22.34 -14.77
N ASN A 181 -12.80 23.22 -15.67
CA ASN A 181 -11.58 24.04 -15.51
C ASN A 181 -11.82 25.37 -14.81
N SER A 182 -13.06 25.76 -14.57
CA SER A 182 -13.40 27.05 -13.96
C SER A 182 -13.10 27.09 -12.46
N VAL A 183 -13.00 25.91 -11.80
CA VAL A 183 -12.80 25.77 -10.37
C VAL A 183 -11.74 24.70 -10.06
N LYS A 184 -10.92 24.96 -9.02
CA LYS A 184 -9.75 24.11 -8.74
C LYS A 184 -10.14 22.74 -8.20
N HIS A 185 -10.90 22.66 -7.12
CA HIS A 185 -11.24 21.39 -6.45
C HIS A 185 -12.57 20.81 -6.91
N ASP A 186 -13.59 21.63 -7.02
CA ASP A 186 -14.94 21.24 -7.44
C ASP A 186 -15.09 21.08 -8.98
N GLY A 187 -13.99 20.99 -9.70
CA GLY A 187 -13.94 20.64 -11.12
C GLY A 187 -13.29 19.27 -11.37
N ILE A 188 -13.05 18.50 -10.33
CA ILE A 188 -12.42 17.18 -10.40
C ILE A 188 -13.49 16.10 -10.21
N SER A 189 -13.49 15.10 -11.10
CA SER A 189 -14.32 13.92 -11.02
C SER A 189 -13.48 12.64 -10.84
N PHE A 190 -14.13 11.55 -10.42
CA PHE A 190 -13.51 10.27 -10.16
C PHE A 190 -14.08 9.23 -11.12
N LEU A 191 -13.25 8.73 -12.04
CA LEU A 191 -13.65 7.78 -13.08
C LEU A 191 -12.96 6.42 -12.88
N LEU A 192 -13.68 5.36 -13.21
CA LEU A 192 -13.16 4.01 -13.36
C LEU A 192 -12.91 3.74 -14.84
N ILE A 193 -11.68 3.47 -15.23
CA ILE A 193 -11.27 3.32 -16.62
C ILE A 193 -10.71 1.91 -16.81
N ASP A 194 -11.18 1.21 -17.84
CA ASP A 194 -10.64 -0.10 -18.24
C ASP A 194 -9.26 0.10 -18.89
N MET A 195 -8.26 -0.64 -18.42
CA MET A 195 -6.89 -0.56 -18.95
C MET A 195 -6.71 -1.28 -20.30
N ASP A 196 -7.70 -2.10 -20.71
CA ASP A 196 -7.71 -2.76 -22.01
C ASP A 196 -8.24 -1.85 -23.14
N ASP A 197 -8.71 -0.62 -22.82
CA ASP A 197 -9.08 0.35 -23.88
C ASP A 197 -7.85 0.68 -24.74
N ALA A 198 -8.06 0.67 -26.07
CA ALA A 198 -6.98 0.91 -27.03
C ALA A 198 -6.29 2.28 -26.90
N GLY A 199 -6.94 3.24 -26.26
CA GLY A 199 -6.39 4.55 -25.96
C GLY A 199 -5.53 4.60 -24.67
N VAL A 200 -5.42 3.49 -23.93
CA VAL A 200 -4.63 3.42 -22.69
C VAL A 200 -3.28 2.76 -22.96
N GLU A 201 -2.20 3.45 -22.62
CA GLU A 201 -0.84 2.91 -22.70
C GLU A 201 -0.12 3.09 -21.37
N ALA A 202 0.37 2.00 -20.77
CA ALA A 202 1.19 2.02 -19.57
C ALA A 202 2.66 1.73 -19.91
N ARG A 203 3.56 2.65 -19.52
CA ARG A 203 5.01 2.52 -19.74
C ARG A 203 5.76 2.43 -18.43
N PRO A 204 6.40 1.30 -18.11
CA PRO A 204 7.17 1.13 -16.87
C PRO A 204 8.32 2.13 -16.75
N ILE A 205 8.47 2.72 -15.56
CA ILE A 205 9.55 3.62 -15.20
C ILE A 205 10.63 2.81 -14.48
N LYS A 206 11.83 2.76 -15.04
CA LYS A 206 12.97 2.12 -14.38
C LYS A 206 13.53 3.03 -13.29
N LEU A 207 13.41 2.59 -12.05
CA LEU A 207 13.93 3.31 -10.89
C LEU A 207 15.44 3.10 -10.74
N ILE A 208 16.09 4.00 -9.99
CA ILE A 208 17.51 3.89 -9.62
C ILE A 208 17.80 2.58 -8.85
N SER A 209 16.82 1.99 -8.18
CA SER A 209 16.92 0.69 -7.53
C SER A 209 16.95 -0.50 -8.49
N GLY A 210 16.76 -0.27 -9.80
CA GLY A 210 16.75 -1.31 -10.84
C GLY A 210 15.37 -1.94 -11.08
N SER A 211 14.37 -1.72 -10.23
CA SER A 211 12.99 -2.20 -10.40
C SER A 211 12.13 -1.19 -11.17
N SER A 212 10.99 -1.63 -11.69
CA SER A 212 10.03 -0.79 -12.42
C SER A 212 8.59 -0.97 -11.89
N PRO A 213 8.33 -0.68 -10.59
CA PRO A 213 7.00 -0.88 -10.01
C PRO A 213 6.02 0.25 -10.35
N PHE A 214 6.46 1.30 -11.04
CA PHE A 214 5.64 2.45 -11.42
C PHE A 214 5.64 2.63 -12.92
N CYS A 215 4.55 3.19 -13.44
CA CYS A 215 4.38 3.51 -14.86
C CYS A 215 4.03 4.98 -15.07
N GLU A 216 4.36 5.49 -16.24
CA GLU A 216 3.60 6.53 -16.90
C GLU A 216 2.37 5.89 -17.53
N THR A 217 1.21 6.53 -17.45
CA THR A 217 -0.02 6.03 -18.06
C THR A 217 -0.60 7.12 -18.96
N PHE A 218 -0.61 6.86 -20.23
CA PHE A 218 -1.14 7.75 -21.26
C PHE A 218 -2.59 7.40 -21.56
N LEU A 219 -3.42 8.41 -21.66
CA LEU A 219 -4.83 8.31 -22.00
C LEU A 219 -5.06 9.16 -23.25
N THR A 220 -5.37 8.50 -24.38
CA THR A 220 -5.57 9.15 -25.68
C THR A 220 -6.91 8.76 -26.25
N ASP A 221 -7.85 9.70 -26.24
CA ASP A 221 -9.23 9.51 -26.73
C ASP A 221 -9.96 8.30 -26.11
N VAL A 222 -9.68 8.03 -24.82
CA VAL A 222 -10.27 6.91 -24.08
C VAL A 222 -11.75 7.20 -23.85
N LYS A 223 -12.61 6.25 -24.24
CA LYS A 223 -14.07 6.36 -24.10
C LYS A 223 -14.52 5.71 -22.78
N VAL A 224 -14.88 6.51 -21.82
CA VAL A 224 -15.32 6.04 -20.50
C VAL A 224 -16.84 6.17 -20.36
N PRO A 225 -17.58 5.07 -20.21
CA PRO A 225 -19.03 5.10 -20.03
C PRO A 225 -19.44 5.96 -18.84
N LYS A 226 -20.64 6.56 -18.92
CA LYS A 226 -21.16 7.43 -17.85
C LYS A 226 -21.33 6.71 -16.52
N GLU A 227 -21.69 5.45 -16.56
CA GLU A 227 -21.87 4.60 -15.38
C GLU A 227 -20.54 4.35 -14.62
N ASN A 228 -19.40 4.67 -15.19
CA ASN A 228 -18.09 4.56 -14.53
C ASN A 228 -17.70 5.82 -13.74
N LEU A 229 -18.55 6.84 -13.69
CA LEU A 229 -18.40 7.97 -12.76
C LEU A 229 -18.79 7.53 -11.35
N VAL A 230 -17.87 7.63 -10.41
CA VAL A 230 -18.14 7.33 -9.00
C VAL A 230 -18.57 8.61 -8.28
N GLY A 231 -19.69 8.54 -7.57
CA GLY A 231 -20.27 9.68 -6.88
C GLY A 231 -20.85 10.71 -7.87
N GLU A 232 -20.84 11.98 -7.47
CA GLU A 232 -21.38 13.06 -8.27
C GLU A 232 -20.30 13.68 -9.17
N LEU A 233 -20.74 14.19 -10.34
CA LEU A 233 -19.87 14.97 -11.22
C LEU A 233 -19.24 16.16 -10.47
N ASN A 234 -17.96 16.40 -10.69
CA ASN A 234 -17.19 17.47 -10.05
C ASN A 234 -17.00 17.31 -8.51
N LYS A 235 -17.30 16.13 -7.93
CA LYS A 235 -17.10 15.85 -6.49
C LYS A 235 -16.01 14.80 -6.22
N GLY A 236 -15.23 14.44 -7.22
CA GLY A 236 -14.14 13.46 -7.10
C GLY A 236 -13.05 13.83 -6.11
N TRP A 237 -12.86 15.14 -5.82
CA TRP A 237 -11.88 15.58 -4.83
C TRP A 237 -12.21 15.11 -3.41
N THR A 238 -13.49 15.00 -3.06
CA THR A 238 -13.92 14.46 -1.76
C THR A 238 -13.59 12.97 -1.65
N ILE A 239 -13.85 12.20 -2.72
CA ILE A 239 -13.47 10.78 -2.80
C ILE A 239 -11.95 10.62 -2.69
N ALA A 240 -11.19 11.45 -3.43
CA ALA A 240 -9.74 11.44 -3.38
C ALA A 240 -9.18 11.66 -1.97
N LYS A 241 -9.69 12.65 -1.24
CA LYS A 241 -9.28 12.90 0.15
C LYS A 241 -9.52 11.70 1.05
N ARG A 242 -10.69 11.07 0.93
CA ARG A 242 -11.06 9.89 1.72
C ARG A 242 -10.15 8.70 1.42
N LEU A 243 -9.88 8.46 0.15
CA LEU A 243 -9.00 7.38 -0.31
C LEU A 243 -7.56 7.59 0.19
N LEU A 244 -7.03 8.81 0.16
CA LEU A 244 -5.71 9.16 0.69
C LEU A 244 -5.63 9.00 2.24
N GLU A 245 -6.75 9.08 2.97
CA GLU A 245 -6.79 8.74 4.40
C GLU A 245 -6.59 7.24 4.62
N HIS A 246 -7.22 6.40 3.80
CA HIS A 246 -7.01 4.95 3.83
C HIS A 246 -5.57 4.56 3.46
N GLU A 247 -5.00 5.19 2.44
CA GLU A 247 -3.60 5.00 2.03
C GLU A 247 -2.63 5.33 3.16
N ARG A 248 -2.75 6.49 3.80
CA ARG A 248 -1.89 6.88 4.94
C ARG A 248 -1.98 5.90 6.10
N SER A 249 -3.17 5.42 6.40
CA SER A 249 -3.38 4.42 7.46
C SER A 249 -2.68 3.10 7.15
N MET A 250 -2.63 2.70 5.89
CA MET A 250 -1.94 1.50 5.43
C MET A 250 -0.41 1.67 5.44
N ILE A 251 0.10 2.78 4.88
CA ILE A 251 1.55 3.06 4.83
C ILE A 251 2.14 3.12 6.24
N SER A 252 1.44 3.73 7.19
CA SER A 252 1.88 3.76 8.59
C SER A 252 1.93 2.37 9.23
N GLY A 253 1.08 1.43 8.79
CA GLY A 253 1.07 0.04 9.25
C GLY A 253 2.13 -0.86 8.59
N MET A 254 2.47 -0.61 7.33
CA MET A 254 3.43 -1.41 6.55
C MET A 254 4.91 -1.02 6.77
N GLY A 255 5.17 0.22 7.19
CA GLY A 255 6.53 0.81 7.19
C GLY A 255 7.57 0.14 8.09
N MET A 256 7.20 -0.81 8.94
CA MET A 256 8.09 -1.38 9.94
C MET A 256 8.45 -2.86 9.74
N GLY A 257 7.85 -3.58 8.79
CA GLY A 257 7.93 -5.05 8.78
C GLY A 257 8.63 -5.71 7.59
N ALA A 258 8.53 -5.16 6.40
CA ALA A 258 8.80 -5.93 5.17
C ALA A 258 10.28 -6.16 4.81
N GLY A 259 11.22 -5.39 5.35
CA GLY A 259 12.64 -5.53 4.98
C GLY A 259 13.56 -6.06 6.11
N ALA A 260 13.06 -6.20 7.34
CA ALA A 260 13.89 -6.58 8.48
C ALA A 260 14.20 -8.08 8.56
N ALA A 261 13.41 -8.91 7.92
CA ALA A 261 13.49 -10.37 8.07
C ALA A 261 14.55 -11.04 7.18
N SER A 262 15.15 -10.33 6.23
CA SER A 262 16.04 -10.96 5.23
C SER A 262 17.52 -11.04 5.59
N MET A 263 17.98 -10.31 6.59
CA MET A 263 19.41 -10.20 6.92
C MET A 263 19.74 -10.54 8.38
N GLY A 264 19.20 -11.51 9.01
CA GLY A 264 19.68 -12.01 10.31
C GLY A 264 19.80 -11.01 11.47
N GLY A 265 19.36 -9.78 11.29
CA GLY A 265 19.50 -8.66 12.20
C GLY A 265 20.79 -7.85 11.94
N MET A 266 20.67 -6.53 11.97
CA MET A 266 21.76 -5.56 11.76
C MET A 266 22.98 -5.83 12.64
N GLU A 267 22.75 -6.25 13.89
CA GLU A 267 23.83 -6.59 14.83
C GLU A 267 24.63 -7.82 14.44
N ALA A 268 24.00 -8.82 13.85
CA ALA A 268 24.71 -10.02 13.39
C ALA A 268 25.67 -9.64 12.25
N VAL A 269 25.21 -8.87 11.28
CA VAL A 269 26.04 -8.36 10.18
C VAL A 269 27.16 -7.46 10.70
N ALA A 270 26.87 -6.59 11.66
CA ALA A 270 27.89 -5.73 12.27
C ALA A 270 28.94 -6.53 13.03
N LYS A 271 28.57 -7.59 13.76
CA LYS A 271 29.53 -8.47 14.45
C LYS A 271 30.41 -9.24 13.46
N GLU A 272 29.85 -9.68 12.35
CA GLU A 272 30.59 -10.37 11.28
C GLU A 272 31.64 -9.47 10.65
N ASN A 273 31.28 -8.22 10.29
CA ASN A 273 32.14 -7.32 9.55
C ASN A 273 33.11 -6.51 10.43
N PHE A 274 32.73 -6.17 11.66
CA PHE A 274 33.53 -5.33 12.56
C PHE A 274 34.10 -6.10 13.76
N GLY A 275 33.84 -7.41 13.85
CA GLY A 275 34.28 -8.25 14.94
C GLY A 275 33.54 -8.03 16.25
N THR A 276 33.97 -8.76 17.29
CA THR A 276 33.36 -8.71 18.62
C THR A 276 34.40 -8.46 19.72
N ASP A 277 33.96 -7.74 20.76
CA ASP A 277 34.62 -7.61 22.05
C ASP A 277 33.69 -8.24 23.10
N GLY A 278 33.96 -9.50 23.50
CA GLY A 278 33.01 -10.35 24.18
C GLY A 278 31.76 -10.54 23.32
N ASP A 279 30.57 -10.29 23.88
CA ASP A 279 29.29 -10.38 23.18
C ASP A 279 28.91 -9.10 22.40
N ARG A 280 29.70 -8.06 22.49
CA ARG A 280 29.41 -6.76 21.87
C ARG A 280 30.10 -6.63 20.50
N ILE A 281 29.53 -5.77 19.63
CA ILE A 281 30.21 -5.30 18.42
C ILE A 281 31.48 -4.57 18.85
N ALA A 282 32.63 -4.91 18.27
CA ALA A 282 33.93 -4.35 18.67
C ALA A 282 34.02 -2.84 18.36
N ASP A 283 33.56 -2.42 17.18
CA ASP A 283 33.56 -1.00 16.80
C ASP A 283 32.54 -0.20 17.64
N PRO A 284 32.98 0.80 18.43
CA PRO A 284 32.11 1.58 19.29
C PRO A 284 31.19 2.55 18.50
N ALA A 285 31.61 3.05 17.34
CA ALA A 285 30.81 3.97 16.55
C ALA A 285 29.61 3.24 15.94
N ILE A 286 29.84 2.08 15.32
CA ILE A 286 28.79 1.22 14.78
C ILE A 286 27.83 0.76 15.89
N ARG A 287 28.37 0.34 17.05
CA ARG A 287 27.55 -0.07 18.19
C ARG A 287 26.63 1.05 18.68
N ASN A 288 27.14 2.28 18.80
CA ASN A 288 26.35 3.43 19.23
C ASN A 288 25.29 3.78 18.18
N ALA A 289 25.61 3.82 16.90
CA ALA A 289 24.66 4.09 15.82
C ALA A 289 23.51 3.07 15.79
N ILE A 290 23.82 1.79 15.99
CA ILE A 290 22.78 0.74 16.11
C ILE A 290 21.90 0.96 17.35
N ALA A 291 22.50 1.31 18.49
CA ALA A 291 21.75 1.56 19.72
C ALA A 291 20.80 2.77 19.56
N GLU A 292 21.27 3.88 19.01
CA GLU A 292 20.48 5.08 18.74
C GLU A 292 19.32 4.76 17.78
N HIS A 293 19.59 4.03 16.69
CA HIS A 293 18.55 3.62 15.75
C HIS A 293 17.49 2.74 16.42
N LYS A 294 17.86 1.81 17.29
CA LYS A 294 16.93 0.97 18.05
C LYS A 294 16.08 1.77 19.02
N MET A 295 16.68 2.75 19.72
CA MET A 295 15.94 3.64 20.60
C MET A 295 14.89 4.43 19.83
N ASP A 296 15.23 4.98 18.69
CA ASP A 296 14.32 5.69 17.78
C ASP A 296 13.18 4.80 17.29
N GLN A 297 13.49 3.59 16.82
CA GLN A 297 12.49 2.62 16.40
C GLN A 297 11.52 2.26 17.53
N GLN A 298 12.04 2.03 18.72
CA GLN A 298 11.22 1.66 19.88
C GLN A 298 10.32 2.83 20.30
N ALA A 299 10.84 4.05 20.38
CA ALA A 299 10.08 5.25 20.70
C ALA A 299 8.97 5.50 19.67
N PHE A 300 9.29 5.35 18.38
CA PHE A 300 8.32 5.46 17.29
C PHE A 300 7.23 4.38 17.40
N GLY A 301 7.59 3.13 17.62
CA GLY A 301 6.65 2.01 17.79
C GLY A 301 5.71 2.19 18.98
N LEU A 302 6.23 2.67 20.12
CA LEU A 302 5.41 2.99 21.31
C LEU A 302 4.46 4.16 21.04
N THR A 303 4.90 5.17 20.31
CA THR A 303 4.07 6.32 19.93
C THR A 303 2.93 5.91 19.00
N MET A 304 3.21 5.04 18.00
CA MET A 304 2.17 4.47 17.14
C MET A 304 1.17 3.62 17.92
N ARG A 305 1.65 2.80 18.89
CA ARG A 305 0.76 2.02 19.75
C ARG A 305 -0.17 2.92 20.54
N ARG A 306 0.35 3.97 21.19
CA ARG A 306 -0.44 4.96 21.94
C ARG A 306 -1.51 5.61 21.05
N ALA A 307 -1.15 6.04 19.84
CA ALA A 307 -2.10 6.63 18.90
C ALA A 307 -3.19 5.63 18.46
N GLY A 308 -2.83 4.36 18.29
CA GLY A 308 -3.79 3.29 17.99
C GLY A 308 -4.77 3.04 19.16
N GLU A 309 -4.31 3.11 20.40
CA GLU A 309 -5.14 3.01 21.61
C GLU A 309 -6.08 4.22 21.75
N GLN A 310 -5.58 5.43 21.51
CA GLN A 310 -6.38 6.66 21.48
C GLN A 310 -7.46 6.61 20.39
N SER A 311 -7.13 6.13 19.21
CA SER A 311 -8.09 5.95 18.12
C SER A 311 -9.21 4.96 18.48
N LYS A 312 -8.88 3.86 19.15
CA LYS A 312 -9.87 2.89 19.65
C LYS A 312 -10.78 3.50 20.73
N ALA A 313 -10.26 4.43 21.51
CA ALA A 313 -11.01 5.20 22.51
C ALA A 313 -11.85 6.34 21.90
N GLY A 314 -11.95 6.43 20.56
CA GLY A 314 -12.77 7.44 19.88
C GLY A 314 -12.11 8.82 19.72
N GLN A 315 -10.84 8.98 20.13
CA GLN A 315 -10.14 10.28 20.07
C GLN A 315 -9.57 10.61 18.68
N GLY A 316 -9.59 9.63 17.73
CA GLY A 316 -9.08 9.78 16.37
C GLY A 316 -7.56 10.03 16.30
N MET A 317 -6.93 9.66 15.19
CA MET A 317 -5.51 9.98 14.99
C MET A 317 -5.26 11.41 14.51
N GLY A 318 -6.26 12.02 13.89
CA GLY A 318 -6.19 13.39 13.41
C GLY A 318 -4.94 13.69 12.57
N ALA A 319 -4.35 14.86 12.79
CA ALA A 319 -3.13 15.30 12.11
C ALA A 319 -1.85 14.53 12.56
N ALA A 320 -1.91 13.72 13.63
CA ALA A 320 -0.79 12.90 14.07
C ALA A 320 -0.35 11.86 13.00
N ALA A 321 -1.25 11.45 12.09
CA ALA A 321 -0.92 10.63 10.96
C ALA A 321 0.21 11.22 10.08
N SER A 322 0.27 12.55 9.94
CA SER A 322 1.35 13.26 9.22
C SER A 322 2.71 13.08 9.90
N MET A 323 2.75 13.10 11.25
CA MET A 323 3.97 12.86 12.00
C MET A 323 4.46 11.41 11.80
N PHE A 324 3.55 10.43 11.78
CA PHE A 324 3.93 9.03 11.57
C PHE A 324 4.49 8.81 10.16
N LYS A 325 3.88 9.42 9.15
CA LYS A 325 4.41 9.35 7.78
C LYS A 325 5.80 10.00 7.71
N TYR A 326 5.95 11.22 8.17
CA TYR A 326 7.22 11.95 8.13
C TYR A 326 8.32 11.20 8.89
N TYR A 327 8.12 10.97 10.20
CA TYR A 327 9.17 10.38 11.04
C TYR A 327 9.45 8.92 10.70
N GLY A 328 8.43 8.14 10.39
CA GLY A 328 8.58 6.74 9.99
C GLY A 328 9.41 6.58 8.72
N THR A 329 9.24 7.47 7.73
CA THR A 329 10.07 7.44 6.52
C THR A 329 11.53 7.81 6.82
N GLU A 330 11.79 8.76 7.72
CA GLU A 330 13.16 9.11 8.12
C GLU A 330 13.83 7.99 8.93
N VAL A 331 13.12 7.35 9.83
CA VAL A 331 13.62 6.15 10.56
C VAL A 331 13.97 5.03 9.57
N ASN A 332 13.10 4.79 8.56
CA ASN A 332 13.37 3.75 7.56
C ASN A 332 14.57 4.08 6.66
N LYS A 333 14.72 5.33 6.23
CA LYS A 333 15.90 5.76 5.44
C LYS A 333 17.19 5.58 6.22
N ARG A 334 17.24 6.07 7.49
CA ARG A 334 18.40 5.89 8.38
C ARG A 334 18.70 4.42 8.64
N ARG A 335 17.67 3.57 8.74
CA ARG A 335 17.88 2.12 8.86
C ARG A 335 18.65 1.55 7.68
N PHE A 336 18.29 1.89 6.45
CA PHE A 336 18.99 1.40 5.27
C PHE A 336 20.39 2.01 5.14
N GLU A 337 20.60 3.26 5.52
CA GLU A 337 21.94 3.88 5.58
C GLU A 337 22.83 3.11 6.55
N LEU A 338 22.34 2.86 7.77
CA LEU A 338 23.09 2.09 8.76
C LEU A 338 23.32 0.62 8.33
N LEU A 339 22.39 0.02 7.59
CA LEU A 339 22.63 -1.31 7.00
C LEU A 339 23.78 -1.30 5.99
N LEU A 340 23.91 -0.26 5.15
CA LEU A 340 25.06 -0.11 4.25
C LEU A 340 26.36 0.08 5.04
N ASP A 341 26.34 0.91 6.09
CA ASP A 341 27.51 1.13 6.94
C ASP A 341 28.01 -0.18 7.57
N VAL A 342 27.09 -1.01 8.08
CA VAL A 342 27.47 -2.30 8.69
C VAL A 342 27.87 -3.38 7.68
N MET A 343 27.47 -3.25 6.43
CA MET A 343 27.92 -4.13 5.33
C MET A 343 29.32 -3.76 4.83
N GLY A 344 29.78 -2.55 5.08
CA GLY A 344 31.09 -2.09 4.61
C GLY A 344 31.21 -2.14 3.07
N SER A 345 32.29 -2.73 2.55
CA SER A 345 32.54 -2.81 1.11
C SER A 345 31.48 -3.60 0.33
N GLN A 346 30.79 -4.53 0.96
CA GLN A 346 29.72 -5.32 0.33
C GLN A 346 28.50 -4.45 -0.04
N ALA A 347 28.33 -3.29 0.62
CA ALA A 347 27.29 -2.32 0.28
C ALA A 347 27.48 -1.64 -1.09
N LEU A 348 28.67 -1.72 -1.67
CA LEU A 348 28.97 -1.16 -2.99
C LEU A 348 28.50 -2.07 -4.14
N GLY A 349 28.06 -3.30 -3.84
CA GLY A 349 27.60 -4.26 -4.82
C GLY A 349 26.31 -3.84 -5.52
N TRP A 350 26.29 -4.01 -6.84
CA TRP A 350 25.08 -3.84 -7.66
C TRP A 350 24.68 -5.16 -8.34
N GLU A 351 25.67 -5.90 -8.83
CA GLU A 351 25.57 -7.21 -9.45
C GLU A 351 26.98 -7.86 -9.48
N GLY A 352 27.07 -9.15 -9.73
CA GLY A 352 28.33 -9.89 -9.85
C GLY A 352 28.48 -11.01 -8.84
N GLU A 353 29.43 -11.94 -9.12
CA GLU A 353 29.64 -13.16 -8.34
C GLU A 353 30.17 -12.94 -6.91
N GLY A 354 30.74 -11.76 -6.64
CA GLY A 354 31.31 -11.43 -5.32
C GLY A 354 30.29 -10.94 -4.29
N PHE A 355 28.98 -10.92 -4.62
CA PHE A 355 27.94 -10.37 -3.76
C PHE A 355 26.79 -11.35 -3.56
N ASP A 356 26.35 -11.48 -2.31
CA ASP A 356 25.14 -12.25 -1.96
C ASP A 356 23.87 -11.54 -2.43
N SER A 357 22.85 -12.30 -2.82
CA SER A 357 21.57 -11.74 -3.26
C SER A 357 20.87 -10.87 -2.20
N LYS A 358 21.11 -11.15 -0.91
CA LYS A 358 20.57 -10.35 0.21
C LYS A 358 21.30 -9.01 0.32
N GLU A 359 22.62 -8.99 0.13
CA GLU A 359 23.43 -7.76 0.11
C GLU A 359 22.99 -6.85 -1.01
N LEU A 360 22.86 -7.39 -2.23
CA LEU A 360 22.35 -6.65 -3.39
C LEU A 360 20.92 -6.11 -3.14
N ALA A 361 20.07 -6.87 -2.46
CA ALA A 361 18.72 -6.44 -2.11
C ALA A 361 18.71 -5.27 -1.11
N VAL A 362 19.66 -5.22 -0.17
CA VAL A 362 19.79 -4.10 0.77
C VAL A 362 20.19 -2.82 0.04
N THR A 363 21.20 -2.86 -0.83
CA THR A 363 21.63 -1.71 -1.64
C THR A 363 20.49 -1.16 -2.50
N ARG A 364 19.74 -2.04 -3.18
CA ARG A 364 18.56 -1.68 -3.97
C ARG A 364 17.47 -1.06 -3.11
N SER A 365 17.21 -1.63 -1.92
CA SER A 365 16.22 -1.12 -0.97
C SER A 365 16.61 0.24 -0.39
N TRP A 366 17.90 0.48 -0.14
CA TRP A 366 18.41 1.79 0.25
C TRP A 366 18.10 2.85 -0.81
N LEU A 367 18.42 2.58 -2.08
CA LEU A 367 18.09 3.48 -3.19
C LEU A 367 16.58 3.73 -3.28
N ARG A 368 15.77 2.67 -3.18
CA ARG A 368 14.30 2.78 -3.19
C ARG A 368 13.76 3.60 -2.01
N SER A 369 14.38 3.49 -0.82
CA SER A 369 13.93 4.19 0.38
C SER A 369 13.96 5.71 0.26
N LYS A 370 14.77 6.27 -0.65
CA LYS A 370 14.80 7.73 -0.90
C LYS A 370 13.46 8.26 -1.41
N GLY A 371 12.70 7.46 -2.15
CA GLY A 371 11.33 7.77 -2.56
C GLY A 371 10.33 7.87 -1.40
N ASN A 372 10.62 7.25 -0.25
CA ASN A 372 9.70 7.28 0.89
C ASN A 372 9.42 8.70 1.41
N SER A 373 10.37 9.63 1.28
CA SER A 373 10.16 11.04 1.66
C SER A 373 9.28 11.82 0.67
N ILE A 374 8.96 11.24 -0.49
CA ILE A 374 8.24 11.90 -1.59
C ILE A 374 6.83 11.33 -1.72
N GLU A 375 6.69 10.01 -1.79
CA GLU A 375 5.43 9.30 -1.97
C GLU A 375 4.47 9.47 -0.79
N GLY A 376 3.16 9.35 -1.02
CA GLY A 376 2.13 9.50 0.04
C GLY A 376 2.08 10.90 0.68
N GLY A 377 2.49 11.93 -0.05
CA GLY A 377 2.71 13.31 0.40
C GLY A 377 4.13 13.53 0.89
N THR A 378 4.81 14.52 0.30
CA THR A 378 6.23 14.79 0.60
C THR A 378 6.45 15.13 2.08
N SER A 379 7.69 14.98 2.56
CA SER A 379 8.08 15.39 3.91
C SER A 379 7.69 16.85 4.19
N GLU A 380 7.85 17.75 3.23
CA GLU A 380 7.50 19.17 3.32
C GLU A 380 5.98 19.37 3.47
N VAL A 381 5.18 18.62 2.69
CA VAL A 381 3.71 18.63 2.82
C VAL A 381 3.29 18.15 4.21
N GLN A 382 3.89 17.08 4.72
CA GLN A 382 3.59 16.56 6.04
C GLN A 382 3.98 17.56 7.14
N LEU A 383 5.15 18.18 7.04
CA LEU A 383 5.60 19.22 7.97
C LEU A 383 4.66 20.43 7.95
N ASN A 384 4.17 20.86 6.79
CA ASN A 384 3.16 21.92 6.68
C ASN A 384 1.85 21.54 7.37
N VAL A 385 1.40 20.29 7.24
CA VAL A 385 0.20 19.82 7.96
C VAL A 385 0.43 19.81 9.47
N ILE A 386 1.59 19.35 9.92
CA ILE A 386 1.97 19.37 11.34
C ILE A 386 2.00 20.81 11.87
N ALA A 387 2.70 21.69 11.18
CA ALA A 387 2.81 23.10 11.57
C ALA A 387 1.43 23.76 11.74
N LYS A 388 0.57 23.62 10.73
CA LYS A 388 -0.75 24.29 10.71
C LYS A 388 -1.76 23.64 11.64
N ARG A 389 -1.89 22.31 11.61
CA ARG A 389 -3.01 21.58 12.24
C ARG A 389 -2.68 21.00 13.61
N VAL A 390 -1.40 20.71 13.90
CA VAL A 390 -0.98 20.18 15.19
C VAL A 390 -0.46 21.29 16.10
N LEU A 391 0.43 22.14 15.55
CA LEU A 391 1.10 23.19 16.31
C LEU A 391 0.38 24.54 16.27
N GLY A 392 -0.59 24.74 15.35
CA GLY A 392 -1.31 26.00 15.22
C GLY A 392 -0.44 27.17 14.77
N LEU A 393 0.67 26.88 14.07
CA LEU A 393 1.58 27.94 13.61
C LEU A 393 0.96 28.76 12.48
N PRO A 394 1.31 30.06 12.36
CA PRO A 394 0.85 30.91 11.28
C PRO A 394 1.22 30.32 9.91
N THR A 395 0.34 30.53 8.93
CA THR A 395 0.66 30.24 7.54
C THR A 395 1.25 31.47 6.90
N ALA A 396 2.38 31.32 6.23
CA ALA A 396 2.93 32.40 5.40
C ALA A 396 1.97 32.74 4.24
#